data_776d927936cabed0e729c38fa155f977
#
_entry.id   776d927936cabed0e729c38fa155f977
#
_cell.length_a   1.000
_cell.length_b   1.000
_cell.length_c   1.000
_cell.angle_alpha   90.00
_cell.angle_beta   90.00
_cell.angle_gamma   90.00
#
_symmetry.space_group_name_H-M   'P 1'
#
loop_
_entity.id
_entity.type
_entity.pdbx_description
1 polymer ?
#
loop_
_entity_poly.entity_id
_entity_poly.type
_entity_poly.pdbx_seq_one_letter_code
_entity_poly.pdbx_strand_id
1 'polypeptide(L)'
;MKRLSLILAFLFYATISYAQSYEVNIQAVANKKIRDDGGKVVLLRDETFTIRKIDVFNDPSTGVTYYKMDIGKEYPITINVNNLTGDNPNITFQANKIKDIWDTGILYHSLPSILEYGWQPELRKELEDEALQFIYSAKSHDLEFNDPYLESYIYSLVNKIVPDVLLDNRQYSVNVFIIQDPSINAYCYPNGTIVINTGLLAALHSEAELVAILSHEIAHYVLDHSVININKAIEREQRAAFWSAFITGVAAVGDGILASKNTYYQPGVLTASTAILSSTIAANAVKRLGMEYNHSQENIADEVAQDVLRYLGYDENALATALSRLEDNYIVEKDTSMYISSSTHPSLYRRIRNAGTPSNMHEKKYEQLVSFAVTNTAICKFNDRRFKQCLPLVNQNIVNHVATADDYIIKARCLLAMDSSQDACEEILSTIEKAKELNANKVNIYKTEIMVYLRLDDYSKAISLLSSYYNLINAEAIQLSENNNDLLYKEYDAFLRQEMDWASNMLIKVKSMSLQE
;
A
#
# COMPACT_ATOMS: atom_id res chain seq x y z
N MET A 1 -56.38 -29.59 12.56
CA MET A 1 -55.81 -29.52 11.18
C MET A 1 -55.63 -28.13 10.62
N LYS A 2 -56.56 -27.16 10.77
CA LYS A 2 -56.40 -25.80 10.24
C LYS A 2 -55.25 -24.96 10.89
N ARG A 3 -54.86 -25.23 12.15
CA ARG A 3 -53.73 -24.54 12.80
C ARG A 3 -52.36 -25.09 12.39
N LEU A 4 -52.30 -26.37 11.98
CA LEU A 4 -51.03 -26.96 11.50
C LEU A 4 -50.66 -26.47 10.09
N SER A 5 -51.67 -26.23 9.22
CA SER A 5 -51.46 -25.70 7.88
C SER A 5 -51.06 -24.21 7.87
N LEU A 6 -51.47 -23.43 8.90
CA LEU A 6 -50.99 -22.03 9.05
C LEU A 6 -49.56 -21.96 9.52
N ILE A 7 -49.14 -22.87 10.41
CA ILE A 7 -47.73 -22.92 10.89
C ILE A 7 -46.81 -23.42 9.78
N LEU A 8 -47.23 -24.39 8.98
CA LEU A 8 -46.49 -24.82 7.78
C LEU A 8 -46.44 -23.73 6.70
N ALA A 9 -47.52 -22.95 6.51
CA ALA A 9 -47.46 -21.78 5.62
C ALA A 9 -46.56 -20.67 6.13
N PHE A 10 -46.50 -20.43 7.47
CA PHE A 10 -45.58 -19.47 8.07
C PHE A 10 -44.12 -19.96 8.02
N LEU A 11 -43.86 -21.27 8.17
CA LEU A 11 -42.51 -21.84 7.98
C LEU A 11 -42.08 -21.82 6.51
N PHE A 12 -43.02 -21.93 5.55
CA PHE A 12 -42.73 -21.78 4.12
C PHE A 12 -42.48 -20.30 3.72
N TYR A 13 -43.08 -19.33 4.45
CA TYR A 13 -42.80 -17.90 4.25
C TYR A 13 -41.50 -17.42 4.94
N ALA A 14 -41.00 -18.17 5.93
CA ALA A 14 -39.74 -17.84 6.62
C ALA A 14 -38.48 -18.30 5.87
N THR A 15 -38.64 -18.96 4.71
CA THR A 15 -37.52 -19.35 3.82
C THR A 15 -37.46 -18.49 2.55
N ILE A 16 -38.14 -17.34 2.51
CA ILE A 16 -37.92 -16.38 1.42
C ILE A 16 -36.54 -15.76 1.66
N SER A 17 -35.58 -16.30 0.92
CA SER A 17 -34.25 -15.72 0.70
C SER A 17 -34.36 -14.21 0.57
N TYR A 18 -33.45 -13.52 1.22
CA TYR A 18 -33.26 -12.08 1.06
C TYR A 18 -33.01 -11.77 -0.43
N ALA A 19 -34.03 -11.39 -1.15
CA ALA A 19 -33.89 -10.85 -2.49
C ALA A 19 -33.43 -9.39 -2.35
N GLN A 20 -32.24 -9.11 -2.76
CA GLN A 20 -31.75 -7.72 -2.86
C GLN A 20 -32.03 -7.20 -4.27
N SER A 21 -32.51 -5.98 -4.36
CA SER A 21 -32.85 -5.31 -5.61
C SER A 21 -31.89 -4.16 -5.88
N TYR A 22 -31.36 -4.12 -7.08
CA TYR A 22 -30.41 -3.09 -7.52
C TYR A 22 -30.96 -2.41 -8.79
N GLU A 23 -31.21 -1.12 -8.71
CA GLU A 23 -31.48 -0.29 -9.88
C GLU A 23 -30.15 -0.05 -10.62
N VAL A 24 -30.10 -0.48 -11.87
CA VAL A 24 -28.88 -0.42 -12.69
C VAL A 24 -29.19 0.20 -14.05
N ASN A 25 -28.15 0.52 -14.80
CA ASN A 25 -28.26 0.92 -16.20
C ASN A 25 -27.04 0.38 -16.95
N ILE A 26 -26.90 -0.95 -16.94
CA ILE A 26 -25.74 -1.65 -17.51
C ILE A 26 -26.12 -2.22 -18.88
N GLN A 27 -25.26 -2.02 -19.86
CA GLN A 27 -25.38 -2.69 -21.14
C GLN A 27 -24.80 -4.10 -21.06
N ALA A 28 -25.41 -5.02 -21.78
CA ALA A 28 -24.95 -6.39 -21.93
C ALA A 28 -25.17 -6.90 -23.34
N VAL A 29 -24.40 -7.94 -23.70
CA VAL A 29 -24.55 -8.68 -24.97
C VAL A 29 -25.02 -10.10 -24.66
N ALA A 30 -26.01 -10.59 -25.38
CA ALA A 30 -26.45 -11.97 -25.32
C ALA A 30 -25.50 -12.86 -26.13
N ASN A 31 -24.79 -13.78 -25.49
CA ASN A 31 -23.87 -14.69 -26.18
C ASN A 31 -24.61 -15.90 -26.82
N LYS A 32 -25.86 -16.07 -26.47
CA LYS A 32 -26.78 -17.10 -27.03
C LYS A 32 -28.23 -16.62 -27.00
N LYS A 33 -29.13 -17.39 -27.57
CA LYS A 33 -30.58 -17.09 -27.49
C LYS A 33 -31.05 -17.18 -26.03
N ILE A 34 -31.65 -16.10 -25.52
CA ILE A 34 -32.18 -16.01 -24.16
C ILE A 34 -33.69 -16.02 -24.21
N ARG A 35 -34.29 -16.77 -23.31
CA ARG A 35 -35.74 -16.78 -23.06
C ARG A 35 -36.05 -16.00 -21.80
N ASP A 36 -37.20 -15.33 -21.78
CA ASP A 36 -37.74 -14.74 -20.56
C ASP A 36 -38.36 -15.80 -19.64
N ASP A 37 -38.77 -15.40 -18.46
CA ASP A 37 -39.44 -16.28 -17.48
C ASP A 37 -40.82 -16.77 -17.97
N GLY A 38 -41.41 -16.16 -19.00
CA GLY A 38 -42.58 -16.60 -19.72
C GLY A 38 -42.28 -17.65 -20.80
N GLY A 39 -41.01 -18.00 -21.05
CA GLY A 39 -40.57 -19.00 -22.02
C GLY A 39 -40.39 -18.50 -23.45
N LYS A 40 -40.66 -17.21 -23.72
CA LYS A 40 -40.51 -16.60 -25.05
C LYS A 40 -39.06 -16.23 -25.30
N VAL A 41 -38.55 -16.44 -26.53
CA VAL A 41 -37.23 -15.91 -26.93
C VAL A 41 -37.30 -14.39 -27.03
N VAL A 42 -36.55 -13.70 -26.20
CA VAL A 42 -36.55 -12.22 -26.08
C VAL A 42 -35.26 -11.58 -26.54
N LEU A 43 -34.15 -12.34 -26.57
CA LEU A 43 -32.84 -11.89 -27.08
C LEU A 43 -32.26 -12.94 -28.02
N LEU A 44 -31.70 -12.48 -29.12
CA LEU A 44 -30.93 -13.30 -30.05
C LEU A 44 -29.44 -13.23 -29.69
N ARG A 45 -28.65 -14.16 -30.22
CA ARG A 45 -27.19 -14.11 -30.09
C ARG A 45 -26.65 -12.79 -30.67
N ASP A 46 -25.65 -12.24 -29.99
CA ASP A 46 -24.96 -10.98 -30.33
C ASP A 46 -25.86 -9.72 -30.26
N GLU A 47 -27.08 -9.85 -29.68
CA GLU A 47 -27.98 -8.73 -29.43
C GLU A 47 -27.53 -7.97 -28.18
N THR A 48 -27.33 -6.64 -28.32
CA THR A 48 -27.05 -5.75 -27.19
C THR A 48 -28.35 -5.27 -26.56
N PHE A 49 -28.39 -5.26 -25.24
CA PHE A 49 -29.57 -4.83 -24.48
C PHE A 49 -29.15 -4.10 -23.20
N THR A 50 -30.09 -3.39 -22.60
CA THR A 50 -29.87 -2.67 -21.32
C THR A 50 -30.61 -3.36 -20.19
N ILE A 51 -29.93 -3.63 -19.12
CA ILE A 51 -30.47 -4.12 -17.86
C ILE A 51 -30.79 -2.91 -17.00
N ARG A 52 -32.04 -2.81 -16.52
CA ARG A 52 -32.53 -1.67 -15.73
C ARG A 52 -32.57 -1.97 -14.24
N LYS A 53 -32.82 -3.23 -13.90
CA LYS A 53 -32.93 -3.70 -12.53
C LYS A 53 -32.44 -5.12 -12.42
N ILE A 54 -31.79 -5.47 -11.33
CA ILE A 54 -31.38 -6.83 -10.99
C ILE A 54 -31.90 -7.16 -9.61
N ASP A 55 -32.73 -8.18 -9.51
CA ASP A 55 -33.11 -8.80 -8.24
C ASP A 55 -32.22 -10.03 -8.05
N VAL A 56 -31.50 -10.07 -6.96
CA VAL A 56 -30.54 -11.15 -6.63
C VAL A 56 -31.14 -12.03 -5.54
N PHE A 57 -31.16 -13.33 -5.76
CA PHE A 57 -31.68 -14.27 -4.77
C PHE A 57 -30.91 -15.60 -4.82
N ASN A 58 -30.86 -16.25 -3.65
CA ASN A 58 -30.30 -17.59 -3.53
C ASN A 58 -31.44 -18.63 -3.44
N ASP A 59 -31.38 -19.70 -4.23
CA ASP A 59 -32.31 -20.82 -4.12
C ASP A 59 -31.88 -21.69 -2.93
N PRO A 60 -32.69 -21.73 -1.85
CA PRO A 60 -32.31 -22.44 -0.63
C PRO A 60 -32.26 -23.97 -0.81
N SER A 61 -32.82 -24.50 -1.90
CA SER A 61 -32.81 -25.94 -2.17
C SER A 61 -31.56 -26.41 -2.89
N THR A 62 -30.95 -25.53 -3.70
CA THR A 62 -29.76 -25.83 -4.52
C THR A 62 -28.52 -25.08 -4.06
N GLY A 63 -28.68 -24.04 -3.24
CA GLY A 63 -27.58 -23.12 -2.85
C GLY A 63 -27.10 -22.24 -3.99
N VAL A 64 -27.82 -22.20 -5.11
CA VAL A 64 -27.41 -21.47 -6.32
C VAL A 64 -27.97 -20.06 -6.31
N THR A 65 -27.13 -19.08 -6.66
CA THR A 65 -27.53 -17.67 -6.81
C THR A 65 -28.06 -17.42 -8.22
N TYR A 66 -29.16 -16.69 -8.30
CA TYR A 66 -29.81 -16.28 -9.53
C TYR A 66 -29.95 -14.77 -9.61
N TYR A 67 -29.79 -14.24 -10.83
CA TYR A 67 -30.07 -12.85 -11.18
C TYR A 67 -31.33 -12.81 -12.04
N LYS A 68 -32.35 -12.12 -11.52
CA LYS A 68 -33.58 -11.82 -12.25
C LYS A 68 -33.48 -10.39 -12.75
N MET A 69 -33.37 -10.23 -14.06
CA MET A 69 -33.01 -8.96 -14.71
C MET A 69 -34.21 -8.41 -15.47
N ASP A 70 -34.59 -7.17 -15.17
CA ASP A 70 -35.48 -6.37 -15.99
C ASP A 70 -34.72 -5.78 -17.18
N ILE A 71 -35.11 -6.20 -18.38
CA ILE A 71 -34.54 -5.74 -19.66
C ILE A 71 -35.51 -4.90 -20.47
N GLY A 72 -36.62 -4.41 -19.83
CA GLY A 72 -37.66 -3.62 -20.48
C GLY A 72 -38.58 -4.44 -21.40
N LYS A 73 -38.67 -5.75 -21.19
CA LYS A 73 -39.63 -6.64 -21.85
C LYS A 73 -40.79 -6.98 -20.91
N GLU A 74 -41.82 -7.69 -21.41
CA GLU A 74 -43.00 -8.06 -20.64
C GLU A 74 -42.64 -8.90 -19.39
N TYR A 75 -41.69 -9.81 -19.52
CA TYR A 75 -41.17 -10.63 -18.43
C TYR A 75 -39.67 -10.44 -18.29
N PRO A 76 -39.14 -10.53 -17.06
CA PRO A 76 -37.68 -10.48 -16.82
C PRO A 76 -37.00 -11.74 -17.36
N ILE A 77 -35.70 -11.73 -17.39
CA ILE A 77 -34.85 -12.90 -17.64
C ILE A 77 -34.20 -13.34 -16.33
N THR A 78 -34.23 -14.65 -16.04
CA THR A 78 -33.55 -15.21 -14.87
C THR A 78 -32.36 -16.05 -15.30
N ILE A 79 -31.16 -15.70 -14.80
CA ILE A 79 -29.92 -16.36 -15.15
C ILE A 79 -29.23 -16.84 -13.87
N ASN A 80 -28.79 -18.10 -13.87
CA ASN A 80 -27.91 -18.64 -12.85
C ASN A 80 -26.55 -17.96 -12.94
N VAL A 81 -26.02 -17.48 -11.80
CA VAL A 81 -24.73 -16.75 -11.73
C VAL A 81 -23.58 -17.57 -12.33
N ASN A 82 -23.57 -18.89 -12.15
CA ASN A 82 -22.55 -19.76 -12.76
C ASN A 82 -22.57 -19.74 -14.30
N ASN A 83 -23.66 -19.27 -14.91
CA ASN A 83 -23.78 -19.08 -16.34
C ASN A 83 -23.40 -17.64 -16.79
N LEU A 84 -22.93 -16.77 -15.89
CA LEU A 84 -22.37 -15.44 -16.18
C LEU A 84 -20.85 -15.48 -16.28
N THR A 85 -20.22 -16.50 -15.69
CA THR A 85 -18.78 -16.67 -15.64
C THR A 85 -18.35 -17.96 -16.38
N GLY A 86 -17.06 -18.12 -16.69
CA GLY A 86 -16.50 -19.26 -17.39
C GLY A 86 -16.43 -19.11 -18.90
N ASP A 87 -16.09 -20.19 -19.61
CA ASP A 87 -15.74 -20.17 -21.04
C ASP A 87 -16.90 -19.87 -22.00
N ASN A 88 -18.14 -19.98 -21.53
CA ASN A 88 -19.34 -19.78 -22.38
C ASN A 88 -20.50 -19.13 -21.61
N PRO A 89 -20.34 -17.87 -21.18
CA PRO A 89 -21.36 -17.15 -20.44
C PRO A 89 -22.63 -16.93 -21.27
N ASN A 90 -23.80 -16.83 -20.57
CA ASN A 90 -25.07 -16.55 -21.24
C ASN A 90 -25.11 -15.12 -21.79
N ILE A 91 -24.59 -14.18 -21.02
CA ILE A 91 -24.48 -12.76 -21.36
C ILE A 91 -23.11 -12.26 -20.92
N THR A 92 -22.68 -11.18 -21.54
CA THR A 92 -21.48 -10.44 -21.13
C THR A 92 -21.87 -8.99 -20.83
N PHE A 93 -21.59 -8.50 -19.62
CA PHE A 93 -21.78 -7.09 -19.28
C PHE A 93 -20.75 -6.25 -20.04
N GLN A 94 -21.15 -5.04 -20.44
CA GLN A 94 -20.28 -4.09 -21.15
C GLN A 94 -19.91 -2.95 -20.22
N ALA A 95 -18.62 -2.76 -20.01
CA ALA A 95 -18.08 -1.66 -19.23
C ALA A 95 -17.81 -0.44 -20.16
N ASN A 96 -18.79 0.44 -20.30
CA ASN A 96 -18.69 1.65 -21.12
C ASN A 96 -18.24 2.87 -20.32
N LYS A 97 -18.25 2.80 -18.99
CA LYS A 97 -17.82 3.83 -18.04
C LYS A 97 -16.99 3.20 -16.95
N ILE A 98 -16.20 4.01 -16.25
CA ILE A 98 -15.42 3.55 -15.10
C ILE A 98 -16.33 2.87 -14.04
N LYS A 99 -17.52 3.42 -13.80
CA LYS A 99 -18.51 2.82 -12.90
C LYS A 99 -18.91 1.41 -13.33
N ASP A 100 -19.10 1.16 -14.63
CA ASP A 100 -19.54 -0.13 -15.15
C ASP A 100 -18.48 -1.23 -14.92
N ILE A 101 -17.17 -0.87 -14.91
CA ILE A 101 -16.08 -1.80 -14.56
C ILE A 101 -16.28 -2.32 -13.14
N TRP A 102 -16.48 -1.42 -12.19
CA TRP A 102 -16.67 -1.77 -10.79
C TRP A 102 -17.99 -2.50 -10.53
N ASP A 103 -19.11 -2.00 -11.10
CA ASP A 103 -20.41 -2.62 -10.98
C ASP A 103 -20.41 -4.05 -11.55
N THR A 104 -19.72 -4.27 -12.65
CA THR A 104 -19.55 -5.57 -13.27
C THR A 104 -18.73 -6.50 -12.37
N GLY A 105 -17.63 -6.01 -11.80
CA GLY A 105 -16.84 -6.76 -10.82
C GLY A 105 -17.66 -7.18 -9.60
N ILE A 106 -18.47 -6.27 -9.07
CA ILE A 106 -19.39 -6.57 -7.95
C ILE A 106 -20.41 -7.65 -8.36
N LEU A 107 -21.03 -7.54 -9.53
CA LEU A 107 -22.01 -8.52 -10.03
C LEU A 107 -21.40 -9.89 -10.26
N TYR A 108 -20.18 -9.97 -10.80
CA TYR A 108 -19.55 -11.26 -11.09
C TYR A 108 -18.96 -11.95 -9.86
N HIS A 109 -18.43 -11.19 -8.90
CA HIS A 109 -17.52 -11.74 -7.88
C HIS A 109 -17.99 -11.52 -6.45
N SER A 110 -18.36 -10.29 -6.08
CA SER A 110 -18.67 -9.92 -4.70
C SER A 110 -20.06 -10.40 -4.28
N LEU A 111 -21.12 -10.01 -5.00
CA LEU A 111 -22.50 -10.35 -4.65
C LEU A 111 -22.77 -11.85 -4.55
N PRO A 112 -22.32 -12.71 -5.49
CA PRO A 112 -22.50 -14.15 -5.35
C PRO A 112 -21.88 -14.72 -4.09
N SER A 113 -20.66 -14.29 -3.77
CA SER A 113 -19.94 -14.76 -2.58
C SER A 113 -20.57 -14.28 -1.27
N ILE A 114 -21.04 -13.02 -1.22
CA ILE A 114 -21.72 -12.47 -0.03
C ILE A 114 -23.03 -13.22 0.23
N LEU A 115 -23.78 -13.56 -0.82
CA LEU A 115 -25.03 -14.29 -0.69
C LEU A 115 -24.82 -15.75 -0.31
N GLU A 116 -23.73 -16.38 -0.77
CA GLU A 116 -23.36 -17.74 -0.39
C GLU A 116 -23.05 -17.84 1.11
N TYR A 117 -22.29 -16.89 1.65
CA TYR A 117 -21.83 -16.89 3.04
C TYR A 117 -22.70 -16.05 4.00
N GLY A 118 -23.71 -15.38 3.49
CA GLY A 118 -24.60 -14.49 4.24
C GLY A 118 -24.04 -13.06 4.38
N TRP A 119 -24.96 -12.09 4.39
CA TRP A 119 -24.63 -10.69 4.64
C TRP A 119 -24.36 -10.48 6.14
N GLN A 120 -23.19 -9.97 6.50
CA GLN A 120 -22.81 -9.69 7.87
C GLN A 120 -22.32 -8.23 8.01
N PRO A 121 -23.23 -7.26 8.11
CA PRO A 121 -22.85 -5.84 8.25
C PRO A 121 -22.05 -5.57 9.54
N GLU A 122 -22.30 -6.33 10.62
CA GLU A 122 -21.53 -6.24 11.85
C GLU A 122 -20.07 -6.61 11.63
N LEU A 123 -19.80 -7.70 10.89
CA LEU A 123 -18.43 -8.11 10.59
C LEU A 123 -17.66 -7.03 9.80
N ARG A 124 -18.30 -6.44 8.79
CA ARG A 124 -17.67 -5.35 8.04
C ARG A 124 -17.30 -4.21 8.95
N LYS A 125 -18.23 -3.76 9.79
CA LYS A 125 -17.98 -2.67 10.72
C LYS A 125 -16.84 -2.99 11.70
N GLU A 126 -16.78 -4.21 12.21
CA GLU A 126 -15.69 -4.65 13.09
C GLU A 126 -14.33 -4.62 12.38
N LEU A 127 -14.26 -5.04 11.11
CA LEU A 127 -13.03 -4.97 10.31
C LEU A 127 -12.64 -3.51 10.00
N GLU A 128 -13.61 -2.64 9.74
CA GLU A 128 -13.38 -1.21 9.55
C GLU A 128 -12.84 -0.55 10.82
N ASP A 129 -13.44 -0.83 11.98
CA ASP A 129 -13.01 -0.32 13.29
C ASP A 129 -11.59 -0.83 13.64
N GLU A 130 -11.28 -2.09 13.32
CA GLU A 130 -9.95 -2.64 13.55
C GLU A 130 -8.90 -2.04 12.60
N ALA A 131 -9.23 -1.79 11.35
CA ALA A 131 -8.33 -1.11 10.41
C ALA A 131 -7.92 0.27 10.96
N LEU A 132 -8.84 1.02 11.56
CA LEU A 132 -8.54 2.30 12.22
C LEU A 132 -7.52 2.15 13.35
N GLN A 133 -7.53 1.05 14.12
CA GLN A 133 -6.55 0.82 15.19
C GLN A 133 -5.12 0.69 14.64
N PHE A 134 -4.96 0.03 13.48
CA PHE A 134 -3.65 -0.06 12.83
C PHE A 134 -3.16 1.30 12.33
N ILE A 135 -4.04 2.12 11.77
CA ILE A 135 -3.71 3.48 11.32
C ILE A 135 -3.31 4.35 12.52
N TYR A 136 -4.08 4.33 13.61
CA TYR A 136 -3.73 5.05 14.84
C TYR A 136 -2.41 4.57 15.44
N SER A 137 -2.15 3.26 15.41
CA SER A 137 -0.88 2.70 15.85
C SER A 137 0.29 3.23 15.03
N ALA A 138 0.17 3.24 13.69
CA ALA A 138 1.20 3.78 12.83
C ALA A 138 1.45 5.28 13.10
N LYS A 139 0.40 6.08 13.20
CA LYS A 139 0.50 7.53 13.52
C LYS A 139 1.13 7.80 14.88
N SER A 140 0.77 7.02 15.91
CA SER A 140 1.32 7.20 17.27
C SER A 140 2.81 6.85 17.39
N HIS A 141 3.37 6.21 16.37
CA HIS A 141 4.80 5.85 16.27
C HIS A 141 5.54 6.64 15.20
N ASP A 142 4.95 7.75 14.73
CA ASP A 142 5.54 8.63 13.70
C ASP A 142 5.95 7.91 12.41
N LEU A 143 5.17 6.87 12.03
CA LEU A 143 5.41 6.12 10.79
C LEU A 143 4.78 6.77 9.57
N GLU A 144 3.94 7.78 9.73
CA GLU A 144 3.31 8.51 8.62
C GLU A 144 4.36 9.30 7.84
N PHE A 145 4.35 9.17 6.52
CA PHE A 145 5.16 9.98 5.63
C PHE A 145 4.33 11.17 5.16
N ASN A 146 4.61 12.34 5.74
CA ASN A 146 3.86 13.56 5.46
C ASN A 146 4.43 14.30 4.24
N ASP A 147 3.80 14.12 3.09
CA ASP A 147 4.03 14.90 1.88
C ASP A 147 2.68 15.31 1.26
N PRO A 148 2.14 16.50 1.59
CA PRO A 148 0.82 16.94 1.14
C PRO A 148 0.69 17.02 -0.39
N TYR A 149 1.78 17.28 -1.12
CA TYR A 149 1.76 17.32 -2.59
C TYR A 149 1.61 15.93 -3.18
N LEU A 150 2.39 14.97 -2.67
CA LEU A 150 2.33 13.58 -3.08
C LEU A 150 0.97 12.96 -2.72
N GLU A 151 0.46 13.22 -1.51
CA GLU A 151 -0.87 12.78 -1.11
C GLU A 151 -1.96 13.33 -2.03
N SER A 152 -1.96 14.65 -2.28
CA SER A 152 -2.93 15.30 -3.17
C SER A 152 -2.88 14.72 -4.58
N TYR A 153 -1.68 14.41 -5.08
CA TYR A 153 -1.51 13.76 -6.37
C TYR A 153 -2.14 12.35 -6.38
N ILE A 154 -1.84 11.53 -5.38
CA ILE A 154 -2.40 10.17 -5.29
C ILE A 154 -3.92 10.23 -5.16
N TYR A 155 -4.48 11.14 -4.35
CA TYR A 155 -5.93 11.37 -4.30
C TYR A 155 -6.52 11.73 -5.66
N SER A 156 -5.81 12.52 -6.47
CA SER A 156 -6.26 12.86 -7.81
C SER A 156 -6.36 11.64 -8.73
N LEU A 157 -5.49 10.65 -8.55
CA LEU A 157 -5.54 9.36 -9.26
C LEU A 157 -6.68 8.49 -8.74
N VAL A 158 -6.82 8.36 -7.44
CA VAL A 158 -7.91 7.61 -6.81
C VAL A 158 -9.27 8.11 -7.28
N ASN A 159 -9.49 9.42 -7.34
CA ASN A 159 -10.74 10.02 -7.83
C ASN A 159 -11.03 9.73 -9.32
N LYS A 160 -10.01 9.42 -10.12
CA LYS A 160 -10.22 8.96 -11.50
C LYS A 160 -10.59 7.48 -11.57
N ILE A 161 -10.11 6.69 -10.58
CA ILE A 161 -10.27 5.23 -10.53
C ILE A 161 -11.63 4.83 -9.99
N VAL A 162 -12.09 5.44 -8.89
CA VAL A 162 -13.32 5.03 -8.17
C VAL A 162 -14.37 6.12 -8.24
N PRO A 163 -15.58 5.82 -8.75
CA PRO A 163 -16.72 6.71 -8.64
C PRO A 163 -17.31 6.69 -7.21
N ASP A 164 -17.94 7.79 -6.81
CA ASP A 164 -18.47 8.00 -5.44
C ASP A 164 -19.52 6.95 -5.02
N VAL A 165 -20.33 6.50 -5.97
CA VAL A 165 -21.43 5.55 -5.71
C VAL A 165 -21.42 4.42 -6.72
N LEU A 166 -21.41 3.18 -6.23
CA LEU A 166 -21.46 1.96 -7.02
C LEU A 166 -22.83 1.26 -6.92
N LEU A 167 -22.96 0.13 -7.60
CA LEU A 167 -24.19 -0.67 -7.76
C LEU A 167 -24.89 -0.95 -6.43
N ASP A 168 -24.17 -1.29 -5.40
CA ASP A 168 -24.70 -1.70 -4.10
C ASP A 168 -25.15 -0.50 -3.22
N ASN A 169 -25.16 0.71 -3.78
CA ASN A 169 -25.47 1.98 -3.11
C ASN A 169 -24.60 2.28 -1.90
N ARG A 170 -23.50 1.54 -1.70
CA ARG A 170 -22.48 1.92 -0.71
C ARG A 170 -21.73 3.15 -1.21
N GLN A 171 -21.49 4.06 -0.30
CA GLN A 171 -20.58 5.15 -0.53
C GLN A 171 -19.16 4.62 -0.26
N TYR A 172 -18.38 4.46 -1.32
CA TYR A 172 -16.99 4.06 -1.22
C TYR A 172 -16.13 5.30 -0.95
N SER A 173 -15.50 5.32 0.21
CA SER A 173 -14.54 6.35 0.57
C SER A 173 -13.15 5.72 0.58
N VAL A 174 -12.28 6.19 -0.31
CA VAL A 174 -10.89 5.75 -0.36
C VAL A 174 -10.01 6.83 0.25
N ASN A 175 -9.27 6.45 1.29
CA ASN A 175 -8.30 7.31 1.94
C ASN A 175 -6.89 6.85 1.57
N VAL A 176 -5.94 7.78 1.55
CA VAL A 176 -4.53 7.50 1.29
C VAL A 176 -3.74 7.66 2.58
N PHE A 177 -2.90 6.70 2.89
CA PHE A 177 -1.97 6.74 4.01
C PHE A 177 -0.60 6.27 3.56
N ILE A 178 0.35 7.19 3.49
CA ILE A 178 1.73 6.85 3.10
C ILE A 178 2.52 6.55 4.37
N ILE A 179 3.20 5.40 4.38
CA ILE A 179 3.98 4.96 5.53
C ILE A 179 5.47 4.92 5.20
N GLN A 180 6.28 5.34 6.17
CA GLN A 180 7.76 5.31 6.11
C GLN A 180 8.26 3.86 6.26
N ASP A 181 8.18 3.11 5.17
CA ASP A 181 8.62 1.72 5.12
C ASP A 181 9.37 1.46 3.81
N PRO A 182 10.64 0.95 3.86
CA PRO A 182 11.44 0.70 2.67
C PRO A 182 11.03 -0.56 1.91
N SER A 183 10.08 -1.33 2.41
CA SER A 183 9.56 -2.50 1.71
C SER A 183 8.65 -2.09 0.55
N ILE A 184 8.66 -2.89 -0.52
CA ILE A 184 7.87 -2.62 -1.71
C ILE A 184 6.52 -3.26 -1.54
N ASN A 185 5.58 -2.50 -0.96
CA ASN A 185 4.23 -2.98 -0.70
C ASN A 185 3.19 -1.83 -0.69
N ALA A 186 1.96 -2.18 -1.04
CA ALA A 186 0.76 -1.41 -0.75
C ALA A 186 -0.35 -2.41 -0.38
N TYR A 187 -1.39 -1.94 0.30
CA TYR A 187 -2.57 -2.73 0.62
C TYR A 187 -3.74 -1.81 0.95
N CYS A 188 -4.96 -2.28 0.70
CA CYS A 188 -6.15 -1.54 1.04
C CYS A 188 -6.87 -2.21 2.22
N TYR A 189 -7.08 -1.45 3.29
CA TYR A 189 -7.84 -1.90 4.45
C TYR A 189 -9.36 -1.98 4.16
N PRO A 190 -10.12 -2.80 4.91
CA PRO A 190 -11.57 -2.91 4.74
C PRO A 190 -12.35 -1.60 4.91
N ASN A 191 -11.76 -0.58 5.54
CA ASN A 191 -12.34 0.77 5.66
C ASN A 191 -12.02 1.68 4.46
N GLY A 192 -11.40 1.15 3.40
CA GLY A 192 -11.02 1.93 2.21
C GLY A 192 -9.74 2.73 2.35
N THR A 193 -8.95 2.55 3.41
CA THR A 193 -7.64 3.21 3.50
C THR A 193 -6.59 2.41 2.73
N ILE A 194 -6.05 3.00 1.67
CA ILE A 194 -4.89 2.46 0.95
C ILE A 194 -3.64 2.89 1.71
N VAL A 195 -2.91 1.91 2.21
CA VAL A 195 -1.58 2.12 2.79
C VAL A 195 -0.54 1.90 1.71
N ILE A 196 0.35 2.87 1.53
CA ILE A 196 1.39 2.86 0.50
C ILE A 196 2.74 3.04 1.18
N ASN A 197 3.62 2.06 1.03
CA ASN A 197 4.97 2.16 1.55
C ASN A 197 5.83 3.09 0.69
N THR A 198 6.70 3.90 1.30
CA THR A 198 7.66 4.73 0.56
C THR A 198 8.54 3.90 -0.36
N GLY A 199 8.85 2.66 0.02
CA GLY A 199 9.59 1.71 -0.80
C GLY A 199 8.89 1.35 -2.11
N LEU A 200 7.56 1.23 -2.12
CA LEU A 200 6.80 1.00 -3.36
C LEU A 200 6.89 2.21 -4.28
N LEU A 201 6.64 3.41 -3.75
CA LEU A 201 6.71 4.65 -4.54
C LEU A 201 8.10 4.85 -5.18
N ALA A 202 9.15 4.47 -4.46
CA ALA A 202 10.54 4.52 -4.94
C ALA A 202 10.87 3.43 -5.98
N ALA A 203 10.13 2.33 -6.01
CA ALA A 203 10.36 1.22 -6.94
C ALA A 203 9.62 1.39 -8.28
N LEU A 204 8.50 2.10 -8.28
CA LEU A 204 7.74 2.41 -9.49
C LEU A 204 8.39 3.56 -10.26
N HIS A 205 8.23 3.58 -11.59
CA HIS A 205 8.86 4.59 -12.45
C HIS A 205 7.88 5.35 -13.34
N SER A 206 6.56 5.09 -13.22
CA SER A 206 5.53 5.80 -13.98
C SER A 206 4.21 5.92 -13.24
N GLU A 207 3.42 6.95 -13.62
CA GLU A 207 2.04 7.12 -13.15
C GLU A 207 1.17 5.89 -13.48
N ALA A 208 1.37 5.31 -14.66
CA ALA A 208 0.62 4.13 -15.09
C ALA A 208 0.86 2.91 -14.17
N GLU A 209 2.11 2.69 -13.73
CA GLU A 209 2.44 1.64 -12.76
C GLU A 209 1.74 1.90 -11.41
N LEU A 210 1.73 3.15 -10.93
CA LEU A 210 1.04 3.50 -9.70
C LEU A 210 -0.49 3.31 -9.83
N VAL A 211 -1.09 3.74 -10.94
CA VAL A 211 -2.53 3.54 -11.23
C VAL A 211 -2.87 2.05 -11.25
N ALA A 212 -2.00 1.21 -11.82
CA ALA A 212 -2.19 -0.24 -11.84
C ALA A 212 -2.27 -0.83 -10.42
N ILE A 213 -1.32 -0.47 -9.55
CA ILE A 213 -1.30 -0.94 -8.16
C ILE A 213 -2.49 -0.38 -7.36
N LEU A 214 -2.79 0.92 -7.49
CA LEU A 214 -3.94 1.52 -6.81
C LEU A 214 -5.25 0.83 -7.21
N SER A 215 -5.45 0.57 -8.50
CA SER A 215 -6.64 -0.11 -9.02
C SER A 215 -6.76 -1.54 -8.50
N HIS A 216 -5.64 -2.26 -8.41
CA HIS A 216 -5.56 -3.60 -7.84
C HIS A 216 -5.95 -3.62 -6.36
N GLU A 217 -5.38 -2.73 -5.55
CA GLU A 217 -5.68 -2.64 -4.11
C GLU A 217 -7.14 -2.21 -3.85
N ILE A 218 -7.62 -1.26 -4.63
CA ILE A 218 -9.02 -0.82 -4.57
C ILE A 218 -9.97 -1.97 -4.95
N ALA A 219 -9.59 -2.83 -5.90
CA ALA A 219 -10.40 -3.99 -6.26
C ALA A 219 -10.58 -4.95 -5.08
N HIS A 220 -9.56 -5.18 -4.26
CA HIS A 220 -9.72 -5.98 -3.04
C HIS A 220 -10.73 -5.38 -2.07
N TYR A 221 -10.75 -4.06 -1.93
CA TYR A 221 -11.71 -3.35 -1.07
C TYR A 221 -13.13 -3.37 -1.64
N VAL A 222 -13.31 -2.95 -2.90
CA VAL A 222 -14.63 -2.84 -3.55
C VAL A 222 -15.30 -4.20 -3.69
N LEU A 223 -14.52 -5.24 -3.98
CA LEU A 223 -15.01 -6.61 -4.14
C LEU A 223 -15.09 -7.40 -2.83
N ASP A 224 -14.87 -6.77 -1.69
CA ASP A 224 -15.01 -7.35 -0.36
C ASP A 224 -14.14 -8.59 -0.09
N HIS A 225 -12.98 -8.69 -0.72
CA HIS A 225 -12.13 -9.88 -0.61
C HIS A 225 -11.76 -10.20 0.85
N SER A 226 -11.44 -9.20 1.66
CA SER A 226 -11.15 -9.35 3.10
C SER A 226 -12.36 -9.87 3.88
N VAL A 227 -13.54 -9.27 3.67
CA VAL A 227 -14.78 -9.68 4.34
C VAL A 227 -15.13 -11.12 3.99
N ILE A 228 -15.02 -11.50 2.72
CA ILE A 228 -15.28 -12.86 2.22
C ILE A 228 -14.28 -13.85 2.86
N ASN A 229 -13.00 -13.51 2.98
CA ASN A 229 -12.00 -14.38 3.59
C ASN A 229 -12.28 -14.63 5.08
N ILE A 230 -12.62 -13.60 5.83
CA ILE A 230 -12.95 -13.73 7.26
C ILE A 230 -14.27 -14.52 7.44
N ASN A 231 -15.29 -14.28 6.61
CA ASN A 231 -16.51 -15.09 6.63
C ASN A 231 -16.22 -16.59 6.43
N LYS A 232 -15.40 -16.93 5.44
CA LYS A 232 -14.97 -18.30 5.19
C LYS A 232 -14.21 -18.91 6.37
N ALA A 233 -13.36 -18.11 7.04
CA ALA A 233 -12.63 -18.55 8.22
C ALA A 233 -13.58 -18.81 9.41
N ILE A 234 -14.56 -17.92 9.64
CA ILE A 234 -15.58 -18.07 10.70
C ILE A 234 -16.41 -19.34 10.50
N GLU A 235 -16.75 -19.68 9.27
CA GLU A 235 -17.51 -20.91 8.98
C GLU A 235 -16.68 -22.18 9.20
N ARG A 236 -15.37 -22.13 8.93
CA ARG A 236 -14.48 -23.29 9.14
C ARG A 236 -14.13 -23.52 10.60
N GLU A 237 -13.97 -22.45 11.37
CA GLU A 237 -13.72 -22.50 12.80
C GLU A 237 -15.03 -22.27 13.56
N GLN A 238 -15.30 -23.07 14.61
CA GLN A 238 -16.50 -22.83 15.42
C GLN A 238 -16.51 -21.37 15.89
N ARG A 239 -17.54 -20.63 15.55
CA ARG A 239 -17.73 -19.18 15.70
C ARG A 239 -17.19 -18.58 17.02
N ALA A 240 -17.38 -19.29 18.14
CA ALA A 240 -16.90 -18.84 19.46
C ALA A 240 -15.36 -18.88 19.63
N ALA A 241 -14.69 -19.85 19.01
CA ALA A 241 -13.22 -19.97 19.06
C ALA A 241 -12.55 -18.89 18.22
N PHE A 242 -13.11 -18.58 17.05
CA PHE A 242 -12.62 -17.49 16.19
C PHE A 242 -12.68 -16.13 16.90
N TRP A 243 -13.83 -15.76 17.45
CA TRP A 243 -14.01 -14.48 18.16
C TRP A 243 -13.16 -14.37 19.41
N SER A 244 -12.95 -15.45 20.15
CA SER A 244 -12.04 -15.46 21.30
C SER A 244 -10.60 -15.20 20.88
N ALA A 245 -10.13 -15.81 19.79
CA ALA A 245 -8.79 -15.59 19.26
C ALA A 245 -8.63 -14.17 18.67
N PHE A 246 -9.67 -13.64 18.05
CA PHE A 246 -9.71 -12.30 17.48
C PHE A 246 -9.57 -11.22 18.57
N ILE A 247 -10.38 -11.30 19.64
CA ILE A 247 -10.36 -10.36 20.76
C ILE A 247 -9.05 -10.43 21.56
N THR A 248 -8.51 -11.63 21.82
CA THR A 248 -7.24 -11.79 22.55
C THR A 248 -6.04 -11.30 21.76
N GLY A 249 -6.08 -11.35 20.44
CA GLY A 249 -5.02 -10.81 19.57
C GLY A 249 -4.89 -9.29 19.67
N VAL A 250 -5.98 -8.53 19.90
CA VAL A 250 -5.95 -7.06 20.07
C VAL A 250 -5.08 -6.64 21.25
N ALA A 251 -5.18 -7.35 22.37
CA ALA A 251 -4.39 -7.05 23.56
C ALA A 251 -2.87 -7.29 23.34
N ALA A 252 -2.51 -8.32 22.57
CA ALA A 252 -1.10 -8.66 22.32
C ALA A 252 -0.36 -7.65 21.41
N VAL A 253 -1.06 -6.96 20.51
CA VAL A 253 -0.46 -5.90 19.66
C VAL A 253 -0.13 -4.67 20.52
N GLY A 254 -1.02 -4.30 21.46
CA GLY A 254 -0.79 -3.20 22.40
C GLY A 254 0.42 -3.42 23.29
N ASP A 255 0.61 -4.65 23.80
CA ASP A 255 1.71 -4.98 24.72
C ASP A 255 3.07 -5.11 24.03
N GLY A 256 3.12 -5.63 22.80
CA GLY A 256 4.36 -5.69 22.00
C GLY A 256 4.88 -4.32 21.59
N ILE A 257 3.98 -3.36 21.35
CA ILE A 257 4.29 -1.99 20.95
C ILE A 257 4.81 -1.18 22.15
N LEU A 258 4.29 -1.42 23.36
CA LEU A 258 4.75 -0.74 24.59
C LEU A 258 6.18 -1.11 24.98
N ALA A 259 6.67 -2.30 24.61
CA ALA A 259 8.04 -2.74 24.91
C ALA A 259 9.13 -2.04 24.06
N SER A 260 8.77 -1.39 22.95
CA SER A 260 9.72 -0.72 22.03
C SER A 260 9.99 0.76 22.35
N LYS A 261 9.40 1.32 23.39
CA LYS A 261 9.43 2.76 23.73
C LYS A 261 10.79 3.34 24.17
N ASN A 262 11.91 2.64 24.02
CA ASN A 262 13.23 3.11 24.43
C ASN A 262 14.18 3.41 23.27
N THR A 263 13.72 3.93 22.15
CA THR A 263 14.60 4.36 21.06
C THR A 263 14.49 5.86 20.87
N TYR A 264 15.63 6.54 21.01
CA TYR A 264 15.78 7.99 20.82
C TYR A 264 15.39 8.37 19.38
N TYR A 265 14.37 9.20 19.26
CA TYR A 265 13.94 9.82 18.01
C TYR A 265 14.99 10.83 17.56
N GLN A 266 15.49 10.70 16.34
CA GLN A 266 16.26 11.74 15.65
C GLN A 266 15.40 12.25 14.49
N PRO A 267 15.03 13.54 14.46
CA PRO A 267 14.31 14.12 13.33
C PRO A 267 15.09 13.88 12.02
N GLY A 268 14.44 13.23 11.04
CA GLY A 268 15.06 12.87 9.76
C GLY A 268 15.94 11.62 9.76
N VAL A 269 15.98 10.85 10.85
CA VAL A 269 16.68 9.56 10.92
C VAL A 269 15.71 8.48 11.37
N LEU A 270 15.16 7.74 10.40
CA LEU A 270 14.45 6.50 10.69
C LEU A 270 15.46 5.47 11.25
N THR A 271 15.13 4.90 12.39
CA THR A 271 15.95 3.84 12.98
C THR A 271 15.54 2.48 12.43
N ALA A 272 16.43 1.49 12.48
CA ALA A 272 16.08 0.10 12.12
C ALA A 272 14.86 -0.42 12.91
N SER A 273 14.63 0.09 14.11
CA SER A 273 13.45 -0.20 14.93
C SER A 273 12.13 0.27 14.28
N THR A 274 12.18 1.36 13.50
CA THR A 274 10.99 1.91 12.80
C THR A 274 10.53 0.99 11.67
N ALA A 275 11.47 0.48 10.86
CA ALA A 275 11.17 -0.48 9.80
C ALA A 275 10.64 -1.82 10.34
N ILE A 276 11.22 -2.32 11.47
CA ILE A 276 10.74 -3.53 12.14
C ILE A 276 9.33 -3.32 12.68
N LEU A 277 9.05 -2.15 13.26
CA LEU A 277 7.74 -1.82 13.83
C LEU A 277 6.69 -1.71 12.72
N SER A 278 6.99 -1.00 11.64
CA SER A 278 6.11 -0.87 10.46
C SER A 278 5.75 -2.26 9.91
N SER A 279 6.74 -3.10 9.68
CA SER A 279 6.53 -4.46 9.16
C SER A 279 5.72 -5.34 10.11
N THR A 280 5.90 -5.18 11.43
CA THR A 280 5.14 -5.93 12.44
C THR A 280 3.66 -5.49 12.47
N ILE A 281 3.40 -4.19 12.40
CA ILE A 281 2.03 -3.65 12.31
C ILE A 281 1.36 -4.17 11.05
N ALA A 282 2.03 -4.09 9.89
CA ALA A 282 1.50 -4.57 8.61
C ALA A 282 1.19 -6.08 8.65
N ALA A 283 2.09 -6.92 9.17
CA ALA A 283 1.87 -8.37 9.26
C ALA A 283 0.65 -8.73 10.12
N ASN A 284 0.49 -8.05 11.24
CA ASN A 284 -0.67 -8.26 12.10
C ASN A 284 -1.97 -7.82 11.43
N ALA A 285 -1.96 -6.66 10.73
CA ALA A 285 -3.11 -6.17 9.97
C ALA A 285 -3.52 -7.17 8.88
N VAL A 286 -2.57 -7.62 8.06
CA VAL A 286 -2.80 -8.59 6.99
C VAL A 286 -3.53 -9.82 7.49
N LYS A 287 -3.02 -10.44 8.55
CA LYS A 287 -3.62 -11.66 9.12
C LYS A 287 -4.99 -11.41 9.74
N ARG A 288 -5.14 -10.34 10.51
CA ARG A 288 -6.38 -10.06 11.27
C ARG A 288 -7.50 -9.54 10.41
N LEU A 289 -7.19 -8.76 9.37
CA LEU A 289 -8.17 -8.19 8.46
C LEU A 289 -8.50 -9.10 7.26
N GLY A 290 -7.97 -10.34 7.22
CA GLY A 290 -8.27 -11.29 6.15
C GLY A 290 -7.68 -10.90 4.79
N MET A 291 -6.55 -10.20 4.80
CA MET A 291 -5.91 -9.67 3.60
C MET A 291 -4.90 -10.67 2.98
N GLU A 292 -4.95 -11.94 3.36
CA GLU A 292 -4.24 -13.03 2.68
C GLU A 292 -5.10 -13.52 1.51
N TYR A 293 -4.84 -13.01 0.30
CA TYR A 293 -5.66 -13.27 -0.86
C TYR A 293 -5.25 -14.57 -1.57
N ASN A 294 -6.22 -15.28 -2.12
CA ASN A 294 -5.98 -16.47 -2.91
C ASN A 294 -5.79 -16.12 -4.40
N HIS A 295 -5.27 -17.07 -5.18
CA HIS A 295 -4.99 -16.86 -6.61
C HIS A 295 -6.18 -16.37 -7.43
N SER A 296 -7.41 -16.77 -7.10
CA SER A 296 -8.59 -16.31 -7.81
C SER A 296 -8.87 -14.83 -7.53
N GLN A 297 -8.77 -14.42 -6.25
CA GLN A 297 -8.94 -13.03 -5.86
C GLN A 297 -7.88 -12.11 -6.47
N GLU A 298 -6.63 -12.59 -6.54
CA GLU A 298 -5.55 -11.87 -7.20
C GLU A 298 -5.80 -11.69 -8.70
N ASN A 299 -6.19 -12.76 -9.41
CA ASN A 299 -6.51 -12.67 -10.83
C ASN A 299 -7.66 -11.71 -11.11
N ILE A 300 -8.70 -11.72 -10.27
CA ILE A 300 -9.83 -10.79 -10.39
C ILE A 300 -9.38 -9.35 -10.19
N ALA A 301 -8.56 -9.09 -9.17
CA ALA A 301 -8.02 -7.76 -8.91
C ALA A 301 -7.11 -7.27 -10.05
N ASP A 302 -6.31 -8.17 -10.64
CA ASP A 302 -5.47 -7.88 -11.81
C ASP A 302 -6.32 -7.56 -13.06
N GLU A 303 -7.39 -8.31 -13.31
CA GLU A 303 -8.31 -8.05 -14.43
C GLU A 303 -8.99 -6.69 -14.31
N VAL A 304 -9.50 -6.36 -13.12
CA VAL A 304 -10.09 -5.04 -12.84
C VAL A 304 -9.05 -3.92 -13.04
N ALA A 305 -7.82 -4.11 -12.55
CA ALA A 305 -6.76 -3.13 -12.72
C ALA A 305 -6.43 -2.89 -14.20
N GLN A 306 -6.37 -3.94 -15.01
CA GLN A 306 -6.15 -3.83 -16.46
C GLN A 306 -7.32 -3.13 -17.17
N ASP A 307 -8.56 -3.40 -16.78
CA ASP A 307 -9.73 -2.72 -17.34
C ASP A 307 -9.74 -1.22 -17.01
N VAL A 308 -9.35 -0.87 -15.78
CA VAL A 308 -9.19 0.53 -15.37
C VAL A 308 -8.08 1.22 -16.17
N LEU A 309 -6.91 0.59 -16.33
CA LEU A 309 -5.82 1.13 -17.15
C LEU A 309 -6.28 1.40 -18.58
N ARG A 310 -6.94 0.42 -19.21
CA ARG A 310 -7.48 0.53 -20.58
C ARG A 310 -8.49 1.65 -20.68
N TYR A 311 -9.42 1.75 -19.74
CA TYR A 311 -10.44 2.79 -19.72
C TYR A 311 -9.84 4.20 -19.60
N LEU A 312 -8.85 4.36 -18.72
CA LEU A 312 -8.18 5.64 -18.50
C LEU A 312 -7.13 5.98 -19.58
N GLY A 313 -6.87 5.07 -20.53
CA GLY A 313 -5.93 5.27 -21.62
C GLY A 313 -4.46 5.11 -21.24
N TYR A 314 -4.17 4.42 -20.14
CA TYR A 314 -2.81 4.03 -19.77
C TYR A 314 -2.34 2.79 -20.53
N ASP A 315 -1.03 2.53 -20.49
CA ASP A 315 -0.46 1.28 -21.02
C ASP A 315 -0.97 0.08 -20.20
N GLU A 316 -1.63 -0.86 -20.86
CA GLU A 316 -2.13 -2.09 -20.22
C GLU A 316 -1.02 -2.97 -19.64
N ASN A 317 0.21 -2.86 -20.15
CA ASN A 317 1.38 -3.57 -19.62
C ASN A 317 1.93 -2.94 -18.32
N ALA A 318 1.40 -1.80 -17.88
CA ALA A 318 1.86 -1.14 -16.66
C ALA A 318 1.71 -2.04 -15.43
N LEU A 319 0.65 -2.85 -15.37
CA LEU A 319 0.49 -3.84 -14.30
C LEU A 319 1.61 -4.89 -14.32
N ALA A 320 1.91 -5.48 -15.50
CA ALA A 320 3.01 -6.43 -15.63
C ALA A 320 4.36 -5.81 -15.24
N THR A 321 4.57 -4.55 -15.61
CA THR A 321 5.78 -3.79 -15.27
C THR A 321 5.89 -3.57 -13.77
N ALA A 322 4.83 -3.10 -13.12
CA ALA A 322 4.80 -2.91 -11.67
C ALA A 322 5.07 -4.23 -10.92
N LEU A 323 4.38 -5.31 -11.28
CA LEU A 323 4.59 -6.64 -10.70
C LEU A 323 6.02 -7.16 -10.91
N SER A 324 6.64 -6.91 -12.06
CA SER A 324 8.04 -7.28 -12.32
C SER A 324 9.00 -6.53 -11.40
N ARG A 325 8.76 -5.24 -11.14
CA ARG A 325 9.58 -4.47 -10.18
C ARG A 325 9.44 -4.99 -8.75
N LEU A 326 8.25 -5.45 -8.36
CA LEU A 326 8.04 -6.12 -7.08
C LEU A 326 8.84 -7.44 -7.02
N GLU A 327 8.83 -8.24 -8.09
CA GLU A 327 9.56 -9.51 -8.17
C GLU A 327 11.08 -9.31 -8.11
N ASP A 328 11.63 -8.37 -8.88
CA ASP A 328 13.07 -8.06 -8.91
C ASP A 328 13.58 -7.65 -7.53
N ASN A 329 12.84 -6.79 -6.84
CA ASN A 329 13.18 -6.38 -5.50
C ASN A 329 13.02 -7.50 -4.47
N TYR A 330 12.01 -8.36 -4.63
CA TYR A 330 11.81 -9.55 -3.82
C TYR A 330 13.01 -10.51 -3.91
N ILE A 331 13.55 -10.71 -5.11
CA ILE A 331 14.75 -11.54 -5.34
C ILE A 331 15.97 -10.92 -4.63
N VAL A 332 16.13 -9.60 -4.70
CA VAL A 332 17.23 -8.87 -4.05
C VAL A 332 17.11 -8.89 -2.52
N GLU A 333 15.90 -8.88 -1.98
CA GLU A 333 15.63 -8.88 -0.53
C GLU A 333 15.61 -10.26 0.12
N LYS A 334 15.65 -11.32 -0.68
CA LYS A 334 15.54 -12.72 -0.22
C LYS A 334 16.60 -13.15 0.81
N ASP A 335 17.72 -12.45 0.87
CA ASP A 335 18.80 -12.66 1.85
C ASP A 335 18.51 -12.04 3.24
N THR A 336 17.38 -11.38 3.41
CA THR A 336 17.02 -10.74 4.67
C THR A 336 15.61 -11.17 5.10
N SER A 337 15.45 -11.56 6.36
CA SER A 337 14.27 -12.18 6.99
C SER A 337 12.98 -11.32 7.04
N MET A 338 12.79 -10.32 6.16
CA MET A 338 11.62 -9.43 6.11
C MET A 338 10.61 -9.85 5.03
N TYR A 339 10.01 -11.03 5.19
CA TYR A 339 9.06 -11.64 4.25
C TYR A 339 7.60 -11.29 4.54
N ILE A 340 7.16 -10.05 4.40
CA ILE A 340 5.74 -9.74 4.59
C ILE A 340 5.00 -9.56 3.26
N SER A 341 5.65 -9.05 2.23
CA SER A 341 4.99 -8.79 0.93
C SER A 341 4.52 -10.04 0.18
N SER A 342 5.13 -11.21 0.42
CA SER A 342 4.74 -12.46 -0.25
C SER A 342 3.52 -13.16 0.36
N SER A 343 3.09 -12.77 1.56
CA SER A 343 1.93 -13.39 2.21
C SER A 343 0.60 -12.78 1.76
N THR A 344 0.60 -11.52 1.33
CA THR A 344 -0.61 -10.85 0.84
C THR A 344 -0.93 -11.24 -0.60
N HIS A 345 0.07 -11.29 -1.47
CA HIS A 345 -0.09 -11.41 -2.92
C HIS A 345 0.77 -12.55 -3.50
N PRO A 346 0.28 -13.79 -3.50
CA PRO A 346 1.04 -14.93 -4.01
C PRO A 346 1.19 -14.95 -5.54
N SER A 347 2.19 -15.68 -6.03
CA SER A 347 2.36 -16.05 -7.46
C SER A 347 2.70 -14.92 -8.42
N LEU A 348 3.60 -13.99 -8.07
CA LEU A 348 4.02 -12.88 -8.93
C LEU A 348 4.38 -13.33 -10.35
N TYR A 349 5.20 -14.36 -10.55
CA TYR A 349 5.60 -14.86 -11.86
C TYR A 349 4.42 -15.18 -12.79
N ARG A 350 3.37 -15.84 -12.27
CA ARG A 350 2.18 -16.16 -13.06
C ARG A 350 1.38 -14.91 -13.39
N ARG A 351 1.22 -14.01 -12.43
CA ARG A 351 0.50 -12.75 -12.58
C ARG A 351 1.17 -11.85 -13.62
N ILE A 352 2.50 -11.68 -13.56
CA ILE A 352 3.27 -10.92 -14.55
C ILE A 352 2.98 -11.44 -15.95
N ARG A 353 3.09 -12.76 -16.16
CA ARG A 353 2.85 -13.37 -17.46
C ARG A 353 1.43 -13.17 -17.98
N ASN A 354 0.42 -13.19 -17.10
CA ASN A 354 -0.98 -12.97 -17.45
C ASN A 354 -1.26 -11.47 -17.73
N ALA A 355 -0.60 -10.58 -16.99
CA ALA A 355 -0.80 -9.15 -17.11
C ALA A 355 -0.14 -8.54 -18.36
N GLY A 356 0.81 -9.22 -19.00
CA GLY A 356 1.42 -8.76 -20.25
C GLY A 356 2.95 -8.83 -20.26
N THR A 357 3.57 -7.89 -20.97
CA THR A 357 5.03 -7.82 -21.12
C THR A 357 5.58 -6.62 -20.36
N PRO A 358 6.43 -6.82 -19.33
CA PRO A 358 7.05 -5.71 -18.61
C PRO A 358 7.85 -4.80 -19.53
N SER A 359 7.82 -3.50 -19.28
CA SER A 359 8.59 -2.48 -19.98
C SER A 359 9.59 -1.80 -19.04
N ASN A 360 10.62 -1.17 -19.62
CA ASN A 360 11.58 -0.36 -18.87
C ASN A 360 11.28 1.15 -19.02
N MET A 361 10.04 1.52 -19.16
CA MET A 361 9.66 2.92 -19.27
C MET A 361 9.90 3.66 -17.96
N HIS A 362 10.52 4.84 -18.06
CA HIS A 362 10.75 5.77 -16.97
C HIS A 362 10.05 7.08 -17.30
N GLU A 363 9.17 7.52 -16.42
CA GLU A 363 8.48 8.79 -16.53
C GLU A 363 9.13 9.80 -15.57
N LYS A 364 9.98 10.67 -16.13
CA LYS A 364 10.74 11.66 -15.35
C LYS A 364 9.86 12.49 -14.41
N LYS A 365 8.66 12.86 -14.86
CA LYS A 365 7.72 13.65 -14.03
C LYS A 365 7.27 12.89 -12.79
N TYR A 366 6.97 11.60 -12.93
CA TYR A 366 6.61 10.73 -11.81
C TYR A 366 7.81 10.59 -10.83
N GLU A 367 8.99 10.24 -11.36
CA GLU A 367 10.20 10.07 -10.54
C GLU A 367 10.59 11.34 -9.78
N GLN A 368 10.37 12.53 -10.38
CA GLN A 368 10.56 13.80 -9.69
C GLN A 368 9.55 14.02 -8.56
N LEU A 369 8.31 13.63 -8.78
CA LEU A 369 7.24 13.77 -7.80
C LEU A 369 7.46 12.92 -6.55
N VAL A 370 7.95 11.69 -6.71
CA VAL A 370 8.20 10.75 -5.60
C VAL A 370 9.57 10.90 -4.95
N SER A 371 10.35 11.92 -5.35
CA SER A 371 11.76 12.09 -4.94
C SER A 371 11.98 12.09 -3.43
N PHE A 372 11.08 12.69 -2.63
CA PHE A 372 11.18 12.67 -1.17
C PHE A 372 10.92 11.28 -0.59
N ALA A 373 10.00 10.50 -1.17
CA ALA A 373 9.78 9.10 -0.79
C ALA A 373 11.01 8.23 -1.14
N VAL A 374 11.67 8.52 -2.28
CA VAL A 374 12.93 7.88 -2.68
C VAL A 374 14.03 8.17 -1.66
N THR A 375 14.22 9.44 -1.25
CA THR A 375 15.19 9.83 -0.23
C THR A 375 14.88 9.16 1.12
N ASN A 376 13.61 9.14 1.54
CA ASN A 376 13.18 8.46 2.76
C ASN A 376 13.52 6.96 2.72
N THR A 377 13.19 6.29 1.62
CA THR A 377 13.52 4.87 1.41
C THR A 377 15.04 4.63 1.45
N ALA A 378 15.83 5.54 0.86
CA ALA A 378 17.29 5.45 0.91
C ALA A 378 17.82 5.58 2.35
N ILE A 379 17.25 6.50 3.16
CA ILE A 379 17.58 6.63 4.58
C ILE A 379 17.29 5.34 5.35
N CYS A 380 16.12 4.74 5.15
CA CYS A 380 15.75 3.47 5.78
C CYS A 380 16.75 2.36 5.43
N LYS A 381 17.04 2.20 4.12
CA LYS A 381 18.01 1.18 3.66
C LYS A 381 19.43 1.45 4.16
N PHE A 382 19.83 2.73 4.27
CA PHE A 382 21.13 3.10 4.87
C PHE A 382 21.21 2.68 6.35
N ASN A 383 20.17 2.94 7.12
CA ASN A 383 20.11 2.58 8.54
C ASN A 383 20.15 1.05 8.74
N ASP A 384 19.55 0.29 7.82
CA ASP A 384 19.61 -1.17 7.76
C ASP A 384 20.95 -1.71 7.24
N ARG A 385 21.93 -0.83 6.95
CA ARG A 385 23.24 -1.14 6.37
C ARG A 385 23.18 -1.79 4.97
N ARG A 386 22.12 -1.55 4.22
CA ARG A 386 21.92 -2.03 2.85
C ARG A 386 22.47 -1.04 1.83
N PHE A 387 23.75 -0.67 1.97
CA PHE A 387 24.39 0.41 1.21
C PHE A 387 24.30 0.22 -0.31
N LYS A 388 24.45 -1.02 -0.80
CA LYS A 388 24.32 -1.35 -2.24
C LYS A 388 22.93 -1.07 -2.79
N GLN A 389 21.88 -1.23 -1.99
CA GLN A 389 20.50 -0.95 -2.39
C GLN A 389 20.14 0.53 -2.24
N CYS A 390 20.85 1.26 -1.37
CA CYS A 390 20.65 2.67 -1.14
C CYS A 390 21.18 3.53 -2.32
N LEU A 391 22.37 3.19 -2.88
CA LEU A 391 23.02 3.99 -3.92
C LEU A 391 22.17 4.21 -5.19
N PRO A 392 21.44 3.21 -5.76
CA PRO A 392 20.57 3.43 -6.90
C PRO A 392 19.49 4.48 -6.64
N LEU A 393 18.89 4.49 -5.43
CA LEU A 393 17.83 5.42 -5.04
C LEU A 393 18.32 6.87 -5.05
N VAL A 394 19.42 7.16 -4.33
CA VAL A 394 19.95 8.52 -4.31
C VAL A 394 20.48 8.97 -5.66
N ASN A 395 21.04 8.05 -6.47
CA ASN A 395 21.46 8.36 -7.83
C ASN A 395 20.28 8.66 -8.75
N GLN A 396 19.11 8.04 -8.56
CA GLN A 396 17.89 8.37 -9.28
C GLN A 396 17.51 9.85 -9.08
N ASN A 397 17.48 10.33 -7.84
CA ASN A 397 17.22 11.73 -7.54
C ASN A 397 18.28 12.70 -8.14
N ILE A 398 19.55 12.30 -8.10
CA ILE A 398 20.64 13.08 -8.70
C ILE A 398 20.48 13.20 -10.22
N VAL A 399 20.21 12.09 -10.91
CA VAL A 399 20.02 12.06 -12.38
C VAL A 399 18.77 12.85 -12.80
N ASN A 400 17.71 12.80 -11.99
CA ASN A 400 16.48 13.55 -12.24
C ASN A 400 16.55 15.04 -11.85
N HIS A 401 17.69 15.50 -11.31
CA HIS A 401 17.93 16.89 -10.88
C HIS A 401 16.96 17.37 -9.78
N VAL A 402 16.56 16.45 -8.89
CA VAL A 402 15.72 16.72 -7.72
C VAL A 402 16.39 16.35 -6.39
N ALA A 403 17.67 15.96 -6.46
CA ALA A 403 18.43 15.58 -5.27
C ALA A 403 18.53 16.75 -4.28
N THR A 404 18.37 16.43 -3.02
CA THR A 404 18.59 17.32 -1.87
C THR A 404 19.98 17.12 -1.30
N ALA A 405 20.37 17.96 -0.33
CA ALA A 405 21.61 17.75 0.42
C ALA A 405 21.67 16.36 1.08
N ASP A 406 20.50 15.83 1.51
CA ASP A 406 20.40 14.49 2.12
C ASP A 406 20.81 13.38 1.17
N ASP A 407 20.38 13.44 -0.09
CA ASP A 407 20.74 12.43 -1.09
C ASP A 407 22.25 12.34 -1.27
N TYR A 408 22.92 13.50 -1.36
CA TYR A 408 24.39 13.55 -1.45
C TYR A 408 25.09 13.09 -0.17
N ILE A 409 24.56 13.44 1.01
CA ILE A 409 25.09 12.97 2.30
C ILE A 409 24.98 11.46 2.41
N ILE A 410 23.83 10.90 2.07
CA ILE A 410 23.59 9.45 2.10
C ILE A 410 24.52 8.75 1.11
N LYS A 411 24.66 9.30 -0.11
CA LYS A 411 25.61 8.78 -1.11
C LYS A 411 27.03 8.75 -0.56
N ALA A 412 27.50 9.86 -0.01
CA ALA A 412 28.84 9.98 0.58
C ALA A 412 29.05 8.95 1.71
N ARG A 413 28.06 8.79 2.59
CA ARG A 413 28.13 7.84 3.71
C ARG A 413 28.08 6.39 3.26
N CYS A 414 27.30 6.06 2.22
CA CYS A 414 27.30 4.73 1.61
C CYS A 414 28.66 4.39 1.01
N LEU A 415 29.24 5.31 0.23
CA LEU A 415 30.57 5.13 -0.36
C LEU A 415 31.63 4.96 0.74
N LEU A 416 31.60 5.80 1.78
CA LEU A 416 32.51 5.73 2.91
C LEU A 416 32.41 4.39 3.66
N ALA A 417 31.21 3.79 3.74
CA ALA A 417 30.99 2.51 4.40
C ALA A 417 31.42 1.31 3.55
N MET A 418 31.43 1.44 2.23
CA MET A 418 31.70 0.34 1.28
C MET A 418 33.14 0.29 0.82
N ASP A 419 33.81 1.44 0.68
CA ASP A 419 35.18 1.55 0.20
C ASP A 419 35.98 2.52 1.09
N SER A 420 37.19 2.11 1.47
CA SER A 420 38.10 2.86 2.30
C SER A 420 39.38 3.31 1.57
N SER A 421 39.43 3.14 0.24
CA SER A 421 40.57 3.57 -0.57
C SER A 421 40.72 5.09 -0.60
N GLN A 422 41.91 5.57 -0.92
CA GLN A 422 42.17 7.01 -1.05
C GLN A 422 41.39 7.61 -2.22
N ASP A 423 41.27 6.89 -3.36
CA ASP A 423 40.50 7.31 -4.53
C ASP A 423 39.03 7.48 -4.19
N ALA A 424 38.44 6.55 -3.40
CA ALA A 424 37.08 6.67 -2.90
C ALA A 424 36.88 7.91 -2.01
N CYS A 425 37.88 8.27 -1.19
CA CYS A 425 37.81 9.48 -0.36
C CYS A 425 37.73 10.77 -1.18
N GLU A 426 38.38 10.83 -2.34
CA GLU A 426 38.28 11.99 -3.24
C GLU A 426 36.87 12.12 -3.85
N GLU A 427 36.30 11.03 -4.31
CA GLU A 427 34.90 11.01 -4.79
C GLU A 427 33.92 11.42 -3.69
N ILE A 428 34.13 10.91 -2.46
CA ILE A 428 33.29 11.23 -1.31
C ILE A 428 33.36 12.73 -0.98
N LEU A 429 34.55 13.32 -0.95
CA LEU A 429 34.71 14.76 -0.71
C LEU A 429 34.02 15.59 -1.80
N SER A 430 34.17 15.21 -3.08
CA SER A 430 33.42 15.84 -4.18
C SER A 430 31.91 15.76 -3.99
N THR A 431 31.41 14.63 -3.51
CA THR A 431 29.98 14.42 -3.22
C THR A 431 29.52 15.29 -2.04
N ILE A 432 30.37 15.46 -1.01
CA ILE A 432 30.10 16.34 0.14
C ILE A 432 30.02 17.79 -0.29
N GLU A 433 30.90 18.25 -1.19
CA GLU A 433 30.85 19.63 -1.72
C GLU A 433 29.49 19.90 -2.42
N LYS A 434 28.94 18.93 -3.16
CA LYS A 434 27.61 19.06 -3.73
C LYS A 434 26.50 19.17 -2.65
N ALA A 435 26.63 18.45 -1.56
CA ALA A 435 25.71 18.61 -0.42
C ALA A 435 25.80 20.02 0.17
N LYS A 436 27.00 20.57 0.32
CA LYS A 436 27.24 21.94 0.84
C LYS A 436 26.66 23.02 -0.08
N GLU A 437 26.78 22.85 -1.41
CA GLU A 437 26.20 23.78 -2.38
C GLU A 437 24.66 23.90 -2.18
N LEU A 438 23.98 22.82 -1.77
CA LEU A 438 22.55 22.79 -1.54
C LEU A 438 22.16 23.27 -0.13
N ASN A 439 22.94 22.94 0.89
CA ASN A 439 22.69 23.36 2.27
C ASN A 439 23.99 23.30 3.10
N ALA A 440 24.73 24.38 3.13
CA ALA A 440 26.05 24.47 3.81
C ALA A 440 25.99 24.21 5.33
N ASN A 441 24.84 24.44 5.96
CA ASN A 441 24.73 24.40 7.43
C ASN A 441 24.20 23.08 7.97
N LYS A 442 24.03 22.05 7.11
CA LYS A 442 23.46 20.79 7.55
C LYS A 442 24.45 20.00 8.42
N VAL A 443 24.04 19.71 9.65
CA VAL A 443 24.83 19.02 10.69
C VAL A 443 25.47 17.72 10.18
N ASN A 444 24.75 16.92 9.42
CA ASN A 444 25.25 15.65 8.90
C ASN A 444 26.40 15.76 7.88
N ILE A 445 26.55 16.91 7.22
CA ILE A 445 27.65 17.16 6.28
C ILE A 445 28.98 17.15 7.03
N TYR A 446 29.09 17.94 8.11
CA TYR A 446 30.30 18.04 8.90
C TYR A 446 30.74 16.70 9.46
N LYS A 447 29.82 15.95 10.02
CA LYS A 447 30.12 14.63 10.61
C LYS A 447 30.67 13.66 9.56
N THR A 448 30.10 13.68 8.36
CA THR A 448 30.55 12.81 7.25
C THR A 448 31.94 13.25 6.77
N GLU A 449 32.19 14.55 6.61
CA GLU A 449 33.46 15.09 6.17
C GLU A 449 34.57 14.83 7.18
N ILE A 450 34.30 14.99 8.48
CA ILE A 450 35.26 14.68 9.56
C ILE A 450 35.68 13.21 9.47
N MET A 451 34.73 12.29 9.24
CA MET A 451 35.04 10.87 9.12
C MET A 451 35.90 10.53 7.91
N VAL A 452 35.80 11.30 6.81
CA VAL A 452 36.68 11.15 5.64
C VAL A 452 38.09 11.59 5.98
N TYR A 453 38.28 12.77 6.58
CA TYR A 453 39.62 13.24 6.94
C TYR A 453 40.28 12.39 8.02
N LEU A 454 39.54 11.83 8.97
CA LEU A 454 40.06 10.84 9.90
C LEU A 454 40.56 9.56 9.21
N ARG A 455 39.94 9.19 8.11
CA ARG A 455 40.35 8.02 7.32
C ARG A 455 41.57 8.29 6.45
N LEU A 456 41.76 9.56 6.08
CA LEU A 456 42.95 10.03 5.35
C LEU A 456 44.12 10.37 6.28
N ASP A 457 43.98 10.14 7.59
CA ASP A 457 44.90 10.52 8.64
C ASP A 457 45.24 12.04 8.65
N ASP A 458 44.39 12.88 8.00
CA ASP A 458 44.52 14.35 8.05
C ASP A 458 43.88 14.89 9.33
N TYR A 459 44.57 14.67 10.46
CA TYR A 459 44.08 15.09 11.78
C TYR A 459 43.98 16.61 11.89
N SER A 460 44.78 17.37 11.16
CA SER A 460 44.73 18.84 11.17
C SER A 460 43.38 19.36 10.65
N LYS A 461 42.93 18.86 9.49
CA LYS A 461 41.61 19.19 8.94
C LYS A 461 40.46 18.65 9.79
N ALA A 462 40.60 17.43 10.30
CA ALA A 462 39.58 16.83 11.17
C ALA A 462 39.36 17.67 12.45
N ILE A 463 40.43 18.17 13.08
CA ILE A 463 40.36 19.04 14.27
C ILE A 463 39.68 20.38 13.94
N SER A 464 40.04 20.99 12.80
CA SER A 464 39.42 22.24 12.34
C SER A 464 37.91 22.08 12.12
N LEU A 465 37.51 21.01 11.42
CA LEU A 465 36.12 20.70 11.16
C LEU A 465 35.33 20.36 12.43
N LEU A 466 35.90 19.58 13.35
CA LEU A 466 35.29 19.29 14.65
C LEU A 466 35.00 20.56 15.45
N SER A 467 35.92 21.52 15.41
CA SER A 467 35.76 22.81 16.08
C SER A 467 34.65 23.65 15.44
N SER A 468 34.58 23.69 14.10
CA SER A 468 33.53 24.36 13.35
C SER A 468 32.14 23.70 13.60
N TYR A 469 32.12 22.38 13.61
CA TYR A 469 30.92 21.59 13.89
C TYR A 469 30.38 21.86 15.29
N TYR A 470 31.23 21.82 16.31
CA TYR A 470 30.83 22.14 17.68
C TYR A 470 30.23 23.56 17.79
N ASN A 471 30.88 24.57 17.15
CA ASN A 471 30.37 25.92 17.16
C ASN A 471 29.02 26.07 16.45
N LEU A 472 28.82 25.36 15.34
CA LEU A 472 27.53 25.34 14.63
C LEU A 472 26.42 24.78 15.53
N ILE A 473 26.62 23.61 16.13
CA ILE A 473 25.61 22.96 16.99
C ILE A 473 25.33 23.83 18.23
N ASN A 474 26.37 24.41 18.83
CA ASN A 474 26.21 25.28 20.00
C ASN A 474 25.38 26.53 19.65
N ALA A 475 25.59 27.12 18.48
CA ALA A 475 24.81 28.27 18.01
C ALA A 475 23.33 27.90 17.81
N GLU A 476 23.06 26.73 17.20
CA GLU A 476 21.68 26.21 17.06
C GLU A 476 21.02 25.93 18.41
N ALA A 477 21.74 25.32 19.35
CA ALA A 477 21.23 25.04 20.69
C ALA A 477 20.88 26.31 21.47
N ILE A 478 21.69 27.38 21.34
CA ILE A 478 21.42 28.68 21.95
C ILE A 478 20.16 29.29 21.33
N GLN A 479 20.04 29.30 20.00
CA GLN A 479 18.90 29.85 19.28
C GLN A 479 17.59 29.10 19.63
N LEU A 480 17.70 27.79 19.82
CA LEU A 480 16.55 26.97 20.27
C LEU A 480 16.11 27.33 21.68
N SER A 481 17.05 27.56 22.61
CA SER A 481 16.75 27.87 24.00
C SER A 481 15.97 29.18 24.19
N GLU A 482 16.11 30.12 23.26
CA GLU A 482 15.41 31.41 23.24
C GLU A 482 13.94 31.32 22.79
N ASN A 483 13.54 30.26 22.06
CA ASN A 483 12.23 30.12 21.41
C ASN A 483 11.29 29.11 22.10
N ASN A 484 11.40 28.88 23.37
CA ASN A 484 10.92 27.75 24.15
C ASN A 484 9.41 27.57 24.31
N ASN A 485 8.81 26.41 23.89
CA ASN A 485 7.76 25.67 24.65
C ASN A 485 7.18 24.41 23.98
N ASP A 486 7.68 23.91 22.85
CA ASP A 486 7.13 22.75 22.14
C ASP A 486 7.90 21.46 22.45
N LEU A 487 7.21 20.30 22.43
CA LEU A 487 7.80 18.98 22.66
C LEU A 487 8.89 18.65 21.63
N LEU A 488 8.69 19.02 20.36
CA LEU A 488 9.66 18.88 19.26
C LEU A 488 10.98 19.61 19.55
N TYR A 489 10.92 20.78 20.25
CA TYR A 489 12.11 21.51 20.67
C TYR A 489 12.94 20.73 21.69
N LYS A 490 12.30 20.03 22.63
CA LYS A 490 13.02 19.26 23.65
C LYS A 490 13.78 18.07 23.07
N GLU A 491 13.20 17.42 22.08
CA GLU A 491 13.83 16.28 21.40
C GLU A 491 15.00 16.75 20.53
N TYR A 492 14.83 17.87 19.82
CA TYR A 492 15.89 18.46 19.01
C TYR A 492 17.03 19.04 19.89
N ASP A 493 16.74 19.67 21.03
CA ASP A 493 17.74 20.11 21.98
C ASP A 493 18.54 18.91 22.55
N ALA A 494 17.87 17.80 22.87
CA ALA A 494 18.55 16.59 23.33
C ALA A 494 19.48 16.01 22.26
N PHE A 495 19.07 16.01 20.99
CA PHE A 495 19.90 15.63 19.87
C PHE A 495 21.13 16.54 19.72
N LEU A 496 20.97 17.87 19.75
CA LEU A 496 22.08 18.81 19.63
C LEU A 496 23.09 18.64 20.77
N ARG A 497 22.63 18.41 22.00
CA ARG A 497 23.52 18.12 23.16
C ARG A 497 24.30 16.82 22.96
N GLN A 498 23.68 15.79 22.46
CA GLN A 498 24.36 14.52 22.14
C GLN A 498 25.43 14.71 21.05
N GLU A 499 25.15 15.49 20.03
CA GLU A 499 26.12 15.81 18.98
C GLU A 499 27.29 16.70 19.50
N MET A 500 27.02 17.64 20.42
CA MET A 500 28.06 18.40 21.09
C MET A 500 28.99 17.50 21.91
N ASP A 501 28.46 16.58 22.69
CA ASP A 501 29.23 15.60 23.45
C ASP A 501 30.07 14.72 22.53
N TRP A 502 29.48 14.24 21.43
CA TRP A 502 30.22 13.48 20.42
C TRP A 502 31.39 14.28 19.84
N ALA A 503 31.14 15.53 19.41
CA ALA A 503 32.18 16.40 18.82
C ALA A 503 33.31 16.68 19.81
N SER A 504 32.96 16.97 21.07
CA SER A 504 33.94 17.22 22.14
C SER A 504 34.81 15.99 22.42
N ASN A 505 34.22 14.82 22.55
CA ASN A 505 34.93 13.56 22.80
C ASN A 505 35.84 13.19 21.62
N MET A 506 35.35 13.39 20.37
CA MET A 506 36.14 13.15 19.18
C MET A 506 37.31 14.15 19.07
N LEU A 507 37.11 15.43 19.40
CA LEU A 507 38.15 16.42 19.39
C LEU A 507 39.31 16.06 20.34
N ILE A 508 38.99 15.60 21.55
CA ILE A 508 39.99 15.12 22.52
C ILE A 508 40.76 13.93 21.95
N LYS A 509 40.06 12.96 21.40
CA LYS A 509 40.65 11.76 20.82
C LYS A 509 41.57 12.06 19.66
N VAL A 510 41.13 12.88 18.70
CA VAL A 510 41.89 13.19 17.50
C VAL A 510 43.13 14.03 17.83
N LYS A 511 43.04 14.98 18.80
CA LYS A 511 44.19 15.68 19.31
C LYS A 511 45.22 14.76 19.93
N SER A 512 44.81 13.72 20.65
CA SER A 512 45.74 12.73 21.20
C SER A 512 46.43 11.89 20.12
N MET A 513 45.74 11.60 19.01
CA MET A 513 46.31 10.86 17.87
C MET A 513 47.34 11.73 17.11
N SER A 514 47.03 13.01 16.86
CA SER A 514 47.93 13.95 16.17
C SER A 514 49.21 14.28 16.94
N LEU A 515 49.29 13.96 18.23
CA LEU A 515 50.52 14.14 19.04
C LEU A 515 51.41 12.89 19.06
N GLN A 516 50.96 11.78 18.49
CA GLN A 516 51.70 10.52 18.42
C GLN A 516 52.38 10.30 17.07
N GLU A 517 52.07 11.12 16.07
CA GLU A 517 52.80 11.27 14.81
C GLU A 517 53.88 12.36 14.91
#